data_28fc84165f323dede3ddf78e773f1b32
#
_entry.id   28fc84165f323dede3ddf78e773f1b32
#
_cell.length_a   1.000
_cell.length_b   1.000
_cell.length_c   1.000
_cell.angle_alpha   90.00
_cell.angle_beta   90.00
_cell.angle_gamma   90.00
#
_symmetry.space_group_name_H-M   'P 1'
#
loop_
_entity.id
_entity.type
_entity.pdbx_description
1 polymer ?
#
loop_
_entity_poly.entity_id
_entity_poly.type
_entity_poly.pdbx_seq_one_letter_code
_entity_poly.pdbx_strand_id
1 'polypeptide(L)'
;MYKMLITVLAASFGLAAWANVAAGELFSKTGPIIAIMANELFLGEAKGHLSGAGTIAIHSQRNPDVTCAGQFTSSAERGGSGQMRCSNGATGTYHFKRLSLEKGYGIGSYGRRSMSFTYGLTFDESKPYLKLPPGKKLEHNGETLALVDTSPAAPRRPIGTGSRKTQPG
;
A
#
# COMPACT_ATOMS: atom_id res chain seq x y z
N MET A 1 -16.10 -31.70 -73.31
CA MET A 1 -16.99 -31.74 -72.14
C MET A 1 -16.13 -32.04 -70.89
N TYR A 2 -15.63 -31.02 -70.20
CA TYR A 2 -14.81 -31.22 -68.96
C TYR A 2 -15.62 -30.70 -67.82
N LYS A 3 -15.98 -31.57 -66.89
CA LYS A 3 -16.69 -31.21 -65.66
C LYS A 3 -15.65 -30.74 -64.65
N MET A 4 -15.71 -29.46 -64.27
CA MET A 4 -14.98 -28.86 -63.15
C MET A 4 -15.58 -29.34 -61.83
N LEU A 5 -14.81 -30.06 -61.06
CA LEU A 5 -15.06 -30.32 -59.64
C LEU A 5 -14.44 -29.22 -58.82
N ILE A 6 -15.27 -28.39 -58.18
CA ILE A 6 -14.83 -27.39 -57.20
C ILE A 6 -14.84 -28.04 -55.82
N THR A 7 -13.67 -28.26 -55.28
CA THR A 7 -13.46 -28.74 -53.92
C THR A 7 -13.48 -27.54 -52.98
N VAL A 8 -14.52 -27.45 -52.13
CA VAL A 8 -14.60 -26.44 -51.07
C VAL A 8 -13.81 -26.96 -49.87
N LEU A 9 -12.66 -26.37 -49.62
CA LEU A 9 -11.91 -26.57 -48.37
C LEU A 9 -12.47 -25.59 -47.30
N ALA A 10 -13.22 -26.12 -46.35
CA ALA A 10 -13.65 -25.39 -45.16
C ALA A 10 -12.44 -25.24 -44.19
N ALA A 11 -11.97 -24.06 -44.05
CA ALA A 11 -10.97 -23.71 -43.07
C ALA A 11 -11.63 -23.56 -41.68
N SER A 12 -11.44 -24.57 -40.83
CA SER A 12 -11.79 -24.52 -39.41
C SER A 12 -10.57 -23.99 -38.64
N PHE A 13 -10.40 -22.69 -38.57
CA PHE A 13 -9.40 -22.05 -37.70
C PHE A 13 -10.09 -21.20 -36.63
N GLY A 14 -9.82 -21.51 -35.36
CA GLY A 14 -9.80 -20.51 -34.34
C GLY A 14 -10.90 -20.51 -33.29
N LEU A 15 -10.79 -21.38 -32.29
CA LEU A 15 -11.46 -21.22 -31.00
C LEU A 15 -10.65 -21.94 -29.91
N ALA A 16 -9.40 -21.54 -29.70
CA ALA A 16 -8.57 -22.07 -28.61
C ALA A 16 -7.60 -21.04 -28.03
N ALA A 17 -8.08 -19.84 -27.70
CA ALA A 17 -7.18 -18.81 -27.14
C ALA A 17 -7.72 -18.07 -25.91
N TRP A 18 -8.79 -18.50 -25.26
CA TRP A 18 -9.41 -17.70 -24.19
C TRP A 18 -9.49 -18.39 -22.82
N ALA A 19 -8.80 -19.50 -22.59
CA ALA A 19 -8.93 -20.29 -21.37
C ALA A 19 -7.82 -20.06 -20.31
N ASN A 20 -6.86 -19.15 -20.51
CA ASN A 20 -5.69 -19.05 -19.62
C ASN A 20 -5.72 -17.88 -18.60
N VAL A 21 -6.76 -17.06 -18.54
CA VAL A 21 -6.80 -15.91 -17.64
C VAL A 21 -7.43 -16.22 -16.28
N ALA A 22 -8.26 -17.24 -16.17
CA ALA A 22 -9.05 -17.50 -14.97
C ALA A 22 -8.35 -18.32 -13.88
N ALA A 23 -7.33 -19.10 -14.18
CA ALA A 23 -6.69 -20.00 -13.20
C ALA A 23 -5.81 -19.26 -12.18
N GLY A 24 -5.26 -18.10 -12.53
CA GLY A 24 -4.40 -17.31 -11.64
C GLY A 24 -5.13 -16.56 -10.52
N GLU A 25 -6.41 -16.26 -10.70
CA GLU A 25 -7.20 -15.51 -9.71
C GLU A 25 -7.82 -16.36 -8.62
N LEU A 26 -8.11 -17.63 -8.91
CA LEU A 26 -8.75 -18.55 -7.96
C LEU A 26 -7.93 -18.82 -6.69
N PHE A 27 -6.64 -18.51 -6.70
CA PHE A 27 -5.71 -18.76 -5.60
C PHE A 27 -4.97 -17.49 -5.15
N SER A 28 -5.58 -16.33 -5.25
CA SER A 28 -5.03 -15.08 -4.76
C SER A 28 -5.73 -14.64 -3.48
N LYS A 29 -4.97 -14.04 -2.58
CA LYS A 29 -5.47 -13.39 -1.34
C LYS A 29 -5.07 -11.95 -1.34
N THR A 30 -6.02 -11.08 -1.01
CA THR A 30 -5.81 -9.63 -0.85
C THR A 30 -5.92 -9.26 0.61
N GLY A 31 -5.01 -8.41 1.08
CA GLY A 31 -5.04 -7.89 2.45
C GLY A 31 -4.60 -6.43 2.50
N PRO A 32 -5.08 -5.66 3.50
CA PRO A 32 -4.72 -4.26 3.65
C PRO A 32 -3.23 -4.09 3.95
N ILE A 33 -2.66 -2.97 3.47
CA ILE A 33 -1.33 -2.50 3.84
C ILE A 33 -1.47 -1.18 4.61
N ILE A 34 -0.76 -1.09 5.73
CA ILE A 34 -0.49 0.14 6.46
C ILE A 34 1.01 0.34 6.45
N ALA A 35 1.48 1.44 5.88
CA ALA A 35 2.92 1.73 5.78
C ALA A 35 3.25 3.14 6.25
N ILE A 36 4.38 3.27 6.95
CA ILE A 36 5.02 4.54 7.27
C ILE A 36 6.25 4.66 6.37
N MET A 37 6.24 5.62 5.46
CA MET A 37 7.30 5.86 4.49
C MET A 37 7.65 7.34 4.50
N ALA A 38 8.93 7.66 4.69
CA ALA A 38 9.40 9.05 4.72
C ALA A 38 8.63 9.97 5.69
N ASN A 39 8.20 9.43 6.83
CA ASN A 39 7.38 10.10 7.86
C ASN A 39 5.93 10.40 7.43
N GLU A 40 5.42 9.71 6.43
CA GLU A 40 4.04 9.81 5.96
C GLU A 40 3.34 8.45 6.02
N LEU A 41 2.02 8.51 6.19
CA LEU A 41 1.15 7.35 6.15
C LEU A 41 0.77 7.03 4.71
N PHE A 42 0.96 5.77 4.32
CA PHE A 42 0.49 5.19 3.07
C PHE A 42 -0.46 4.04 3.39
N LEU A 43 -1.54 3.95 2.65
CA LEU A 43 -2.53 2.88 2.76
C LEU A 43 -2.73 2.23 1.40
N GLY A 44 -3.18 0.98 1.40
CA GLY A 44 -3.51 0.24 0.19
C GLY A 44 -3.60 -1.25 0.42
N GLU A 45 -3.21 -2.03 -0.56
CA GLU A 45 -3.43 -3.48 -0.58
C GLU A 45 -2.21 -4.25 -1.09
N ALA A 46 -2.06 -5.46 -0.56
CA ALA A 46 -1.21 -6.51 -1.12
C ALA A 46 -2.07 -7.63 -1.69
N LYS A 47 -1.76 -8.09 -2.89
CA LYS A 47 -2.36 -9.29 -3.50
C LYS A 47 -1.26 -10.33 -3.64
N GLY A 48 -1.40 -11.45 -2.92
CA GLY A 48 -0.46 -12.57 -2.95
C GLY A 48 -1.05 -13.79 -3.62
N HIS A 49 -0.22 -14.58 -4.29
CA HIS A 49 -0.57 -15.84 -4.92
C HIS A 49 0.04 -17.04 -4.16
N LEU A 50 -0.50 -18.22 -4.33
CA LEU A 50 0.03 -19.45 -3.72
C LEU A 50 1.47 -19.76 -4.16
N SER A 51 1.88 -19.30 -5.33
CA SER A 51 3.26 -19.41 -5.83
C SER A 51 4.27 -18.63 -5.00
N GLY A 52 3.81 -17.77 -4.08
CA GLY A 52 4.65 -16.86 -3.31
C GLY A 52 4.94 -15.52 -3.99
N ALA A 53 4.56 -15.35 -5.25
CA ALA A 53 4.62 -14.07 -5.93
C ALA A 53 3.42 -13.19 -5.54
N GLY A 54 3.56 -11.87 -5.68
CA GLY A 54 2.45 -10.96 -5.45
C GLY A 54 2.77 -9.52 -5.82
N THR A 55 1.77 -8.66 -5.64
CA THR A 55 1.84 -7.23 -5.94
C THR A 55 1.39 -6.41 -4.74
N ILE A 56 1.86 -5.18 -4.69
CA ILE A 56 1.36 -4.15 -3.77
C ILE A 56 0.90 -2.94 -4.56
N ALA A 57 -0.12 -2.27 -4.05
CA ALA A 57 -0.60 -0.98 -4.52
C ALA A 57 -0.98 -0.13 -3.30
N ILE A 58 -0.29 0.99 -3.10
CA ILE A 58 -0.47 1.89 -1.96
C ILE A 58 -0.47 3.33 -2.41
N HIS A 59 -1.07 4.21 -1.62
CA HIS A 59 -1.11 5.65 -1.88
C HIS A 59 -0.88 6.44 -0.59
N SER A 60 -0.31 7.64 -0.73
CA SER A 60 -0.08 8.55 0.40
C SER A 60 -1.40 9.13 0.89
N GLN A 61 -1.60 9.16 2.20
CA GLN A 61 -2.75 9.81 2.81
C GLN A 61 -2.65 11.34 2.80
N ARG A 62 -1.42 11.87 2.70
CA ARG A 62 -1.17 13.30 2.63
C ARG A 62 -1.35 13.84 1.21
N ASN A 63 -0.90 13.08 0.22
CA ASN A 63 -1.01 13.43 -1.20
C ASN A 63 -1.50 12.22 -2.00
N PRO A 64 -2.82 12.06 -2.18
CA PRO A 64 -3.40 10.89 -2.86
C PRO A 64 -2.90 10.66 -4.29
N ASP A 65 -2.35 11.68 -4.96
CA ASP A 65 -1.75 11.55 -6.29
C ASP A 65 -0.42 10.78 -6.26
N VAL A 66 0.21 10.66 -5.09
CA VAL A 66 1.40 9.83 -4.92
C VAL A 66 0.96 8.40 -4.66
N THR A 67 0.98 7.60 -5.72
CA THR A 67 0.70 6.16 -5.70
C THR A 67 1.98 5.37 -5.92
N CYS A 68 2.09 4.21 -5.28
CA CYS A 68 3.21 3.29 -5.46
C CYS A 68 2.69 1.90 -5.81
N ALA A 69 3.31 1.28 -6.79
CA ALA A 69 3.06 -0.10 -7.17
C ALA A 69 4.35 -0.91 -7.11
N GLY A 70 4.24 -2.17 -6.73
CA GLY A 70 5.40 -3.03 -6.57
C GLY A 70 5.08 -4.50 -6.71
N GLN A 71 6.13 -5.29 -6.72
CA GLN A 71 6.08 -6.75 -6.80
C GLN A 71 6.91 -7.35 -5.68
N PHE A 72 6.53 -8.52 -5.22
CA PHE A 72 7.29 -9.29 -4.24
C PHE A 72 7.31 -10.78 -4.58
N THR A 73 8.30 -11.45 -4.00
CA THR A 73 8.36 -12.90 -3.92
C THR A 73 8.51 -13.31 -2.47
N SER A 74 7.91 -14.41 -2.09
CA SER A 74 7.96 -14.91 -0.72
C SER A 74 8.00 -16.43 -0.67
N SER A 75 8.60 -16.95 0.41
CA SER A 75 8.46 -18.35 0.81
C SER A 75 7.54 -18.46 2.03
N ALA A 76 6.92 -19.62 2.21
CA ALA A 76 6.03 -19.89 3.33
C ALA A 76 6.73 -19.73 4.69
N GLU A 77 8.02 -20.08 4.76
CA GLU A 77 8.77 -20.19 6.01
C GLU A 77 9.51 -18.92 6.43
N ARG A 78 9.97 -18.11 5.48
CA ARG A 78 10.93 -17.02 5.74
C ARG A 78 10.38 -15.61 5.50
N GLY A 79 9.19 -15.50 4.93
CA GLY A 79 8.72 -14.22 4.43
C GLY A 79 9.23 -13.94 3.01
N GLY A 80 9.52 -12.69 2.69
CA GLY A 80 9.89 -12.33 1.34
C GLY A 80 10.55 -10.97 1.19
N SER A 81 10.75 -10.62 -0.08
CA SER A 81 11.30 -9.33 -0.47
C SER A 81 10.62 -8.82 -1.73
N GLY A 82 10.70 -7.52 -1.93
CA GLY A 82 10.13 -6.89 -3.10
C GLY A 82 10.72 -5.52 -3.38
N GLN A 83 10.24 -4.96 -4.48
CA GLN A 83 10.57 -3.61 -4.90
C GLN A 83 9.33 -2.89 -5.38
N MET A 84 9.33 -1.57 -5.27
CA MET A 84 8.24 -0.72 -5.71
C MET A 84 8.74 0.53 -6.40
N ARG A 85 7.86 1.12 -7.20
CA ARG A 85 8.04 2.42 -7.85
C ARG A 85 6.80 3.27 -7.61
N CYS A 86 7.02 4.55 -7.36
CA CYS A 86 5.96 5.52 -7.11
C CYS A 86 5.82 6.53 -8.27
N SER A 87 4.64 7.12 -8.38
CA SER A 87 4.31 8.11 -9.43
C SER A 87 5.19 9.36 -9.38
N ASN A 88 5.73 9.69 -8.20
CA ASN A 88 6.68 10.80 -8.01
C ASN A 88 8.14 10.44 -8.34
N GLY A 89 8.39 9.27 -8.95
CA GLY A 89 9.71 8.78 -9.34
C GLY A 89 10.50 8.10 -8.21
N ALA A 90 10.04 8.11 -6.97
CA ALA A 90 10.70 7.40 -5.88
C ALA A 90 10.62 5.88 -6.10
N THR A 91 11.68 5.18 -5.68
CA THR A 91 11.74 3.72 -5.67
C THR A 91 11.99 3.22 -4.27
N GLY A 92 11.60 1.99 -3.98
CA GLY A 92 11.84 1.36 -2.71
C GLY A 92 12.12 -0.13 -2.85
N THR A 93 12.86 -0.65 -1.89
CA THR A 93 13.06 -2.09 -1.69
C THR A 93 12.63 -2.45 -0.29
N TYR A 94 12.12 -3.65 -0.10
CA TYR A 94 11.61 -4.08 1.20
C TYR A 94 11.77 -5.57 1.43
N HIS A 95 11.84 -5.92 2.71
CA HIS A 95 11.81 -7.29 3.21
C HIS A 95 10.70 -7.41 4.24
N PHE A 96 10.06 -8.56 4.30
CA PHE A 96 8.99 -8.82 5.25
C PHE A 96 9.07 -10.21 5.87
N LYS A 97 8.52 -10.32 7.07
CA LYS A 97 8.30 -11.57 7.78
C LYS A 97 6.82 -11.89 7.82
N ARG A 98 6.50 -13.16 7.73
CA ARG A 98 5.14 -13.65 7.89
C ARG A 98 4.85 -13.94 9.35
N LEU A 99 3.66 -13.53 9.80
CA LEU A 99 3.03 -13.99 11.04
C LEU A 99 2.07 -15.14 10.75
N SER A 100 1.48 -15.12 9.57
CA SER A 100 0.67 -16.20 9.00
C SER A 100 0.74 -16.14 7.47
N LEU A 101 -0.03 -16.98 6.80
CA LEU A 101 -0.11 -16.97 5.33
C LEU A 101 -0.58 -15.61 4.78
N GLU A 102 -1.47 -14.93 5.50
CA GLU A 102 -2.14 -13.70 5.06
C GLU A 102 -1.66 -12.44 5.81
N LYS A 103 -0.88 -12.59 6.88
CA LYS A 103 -0.47 -11.51 7.77
C LYS A 103 1.04 -11.43 7.93
N GLY A 104 1.53 -10.21 8.04
CA GLY A 104 2.95 -9.99 8.34
C GLY A 104 3.33 -8.52 8.42
N TYR A 105 4.63 -8.30 8.57
CA TYR A 105 5.21 -6.99 8.70
C TYR A 105 6.58 -6.93 8.04
N GLY A 106 7.02 -5.74 7.69
CA GLY A 106 8.30 -5.55 7.04
C GLY A 106 8.91 -4.17 7.21
N ILE A 107 10.13 -4.09 6.75
CA ILE A 107 10.92 -2.87 6.70
C ILE A 107 11.57 -2.73 5.33
N GLY A 108 11.95 -1.51 4.99
CA GLY A 108 12.60 -1.24 3.72
C GLY A 108 13.04 0.19 3.56
N SER A 109 13.19 0.59 2.31
CA SER A 109 13.53 1.95 1.91
C SER A 109 12.46 2.55 0.99
N TYR A 110 12.32 3.86 1.07
CA TYR A 110 11.59 4.70 0.15
C TYR A 110 12.50 5.86 -0.25
N GLY A 111 13.09 5.78 -1.43
CA GLY A 111 14.24 6.60 -1.78
C GLY A 111 15.40 6.36 -0.81
N ARG A 112 15.85 7.43 -0.15
CA ARG A 112 16.91 7.37 0.87
C ARG A 112 16.38 7.27 2.31
N ARG A 113 15.08 7.16 2.51
CA ARG A 113 14.44 7.13 3.83
C ARG A 113 13.97 5.74 4.19
N SER A 114 13.83 5.50 5.49
CA SER A 114 13.32 4.22 5.99
C SER A 114 11.82 4.06 5.73
N MET A 115 11.41 2.81 5.63
CA MET A 115 10.02 2.37 5.54
C MET A 115 9.77 1.27 6.54
N SER A 116 8.58 1.26 7.14
CA SER A 116 8.02 0.13 7.88
C SER A 116 6.57 -0.08 7.44
N PHE A 117 6.12 -1.33 7.43
CA PHE A 117 4.76 -1.64 6.98
C PHE A 117 4.24 -2.93 7.58
N THR A 118 2.93 -3.08 7.54
CA THR A 118 2.20 -4.30 7.84
C THR A 118 1.28 -4.66 6.68
N TYR A 119 0.95 -5.93 6.54
CA TYR A 119 -0.06 -6.40 5.59
C TYR A 119 -0.99 -7.41 6.26
N GLY A 120 -2.27 -7.37 5.90
CA GLY A 120 -3.30 -8.27 6.41
C GLY A 120 -3.62 -8.10 7.91
N LEU A 121 -2.97 -7.18 8.60
CA LEU A 121 -3.21 -6.87 10.01
C LEU A 121 -4.26 -5.77 10.14
N THR A 122 -5.03 -5.83 11.22
CA THR A 122 -5.88 -4.71 11.63
C THR A 122 -5.02 -3.54 12.12
N PHE A 123 -5.66 -2.39 12.31
CA PHE A 123 -4.98 -1.21 12.85
C PHE A 123 -4.27 -1.49 14.18
N ASP A 124 -4.97 -2.10 15.14
CA ASP A 124 -4.40 -2.36 16.47
C ASP A 124 -3.28 -3.39 16.44
N GLU A 125 -3.42 -4.44 15.63
CA GLU A 125 -2.37 -5.43 15.41
C GLU A 125 -1.12 -4.84 14.75
N SER A 126 -1.27 -3.77 13.96
CA SER A 126 -0.18 -3.13 13.20
C SER A 126 0.73 -2.25 14.05
N LYS A 127 0.21 -1.66 15.13
CA LYS A 127 0.92 -0.68 15.97
C LYS A 127 2.33 -1.11 16.41
N PRO A 128 2.56 -2.35 16.89
CA PRO A 128 3.88 -2.78 17.35
C PRO A 128 4.96 -2.84 16.26
N TYR A 129 4.55 -2.92 15.00
CA TYR A 129 5.46 -3.15 13.86
C TYR A 129 5.75 -1.88 13.05
N LEU A 130 5.00 -0.81 13.27
CA LEU A 130 5.15 0.43 12.54
C LEU A 130 6.12 1.38 13.27
N LYS A 131 7.11 1.88 12.55
CA LYS A 131 8.06 2.88 13.06
C LYS A 131 7.48 4.27 12.79
N LEU A 132 6.80 4.81 13.78
CA LEU A 132 6.21 6.14 13.70
C LEU A 132 7.27 7.23 13.79
N PRO A 133 7.08 8.38 13.11
CA PRO A 133 7.92 9.55 13.30
C PRO A 133 7.85 10.07 14.75
N PRO A 134 8.91 10.69 15.27
CA PRO A 134 8.88 11.31 16.59
C PRO A 134 7.72 12.31 16.72
N GLY A 135 7.03 12.27 17.85
CA GLY A 135 5.90 13.16 18.12
C GLY A 135 4.64 12.88 17.29
N LYS A 136 4.56 11.74 16.62
CA LYS A 136 3.38 11.32 15.87
C LYS A 136 2.77 10.03 16.44
N LYS A 137 1.46 9.91 16.31
CA LYS A 137 0.70 8.69 16.59
C LYS A 137 -0.26 8.40 15.45
N LEU A 138 -0.63 7.14 15.31
CA LEU A 138 -1.72 6.74 14.43
C LEU A 138 -3.03 6.82 15.20
N GLU A 139 -4.03 7.46 14.61
CA GLU A 139 -5.40 7.48 15.10
C GLU A 139 -6.34 6.92 14.04
N HIS A 140 -7.29 6.14 14.51
CA HIS A 140 -8.41 5.64 13.71
C HIS A 140 -9.64 6.45 14.05
N ASN A 141 -10.15 7.21 13.10
CA ASN A 141 -11.34 8.03 13.27
C ASN A 141 -12.46 7.50 12.37
N GLY A 142 -13.20 6.53 12.90
CA GLY A 142 -14.22 5.84 12.13
C GLY A 142 -13.64 5.02 11.00
N GLU A 143 -13.80 5.49 9.76
CA GLU A 143 -13.33 4.77 8.54
C GLU A 143 -11.93 5.18 8.09
N THR A 144 -11.36 6.24 8.67
CA THR A 144 -10.07 6.79 8.23
C THR A 144 -8.96 6.59 9.24
N LEU A 145 -7.78 6.22 8.74
CA LEU A 145 -6.55 6.15 9.53
C LEU A 145 -5.71 7.39 9.22
N ALA A 146 -5.26 8.08 10.26
CA ALA A 146 -4.46 9.30 10.14
C ALA A 146 -3.22 9.27 11.01
N LEU A 147 -2.17 9.95 10.56
CA LEU A 147 -0.96 10.22 11.35
C LEU A 147 -1.06 11.62 11.94
N VAL A 148 -1.28 11.70 13.25
CA VAL A 148 -1.52 12.95 13.98
C VAL A 148 -0.41 13.28 14.96
N ASP A 149 -0.32 14.54 15.40
CA ASP A 149 0.64 14.97 16.41
C ASP A 149 0.25 14.47 17.80
N THR A 150 1.25 14.02 18.59
CA THR A 150 1.04 13.61 19.99
C THR A 150 1.07 14.79 20.96
N SER A 151 1.61 15.92 20.55
CA SER A 151 1.64 17.11 21.41
C SER A 151 0.22 17.65 21.63
N PRO A 152 -0.20 17.90 22.88
CA PRO A 152 -1.40 18.70 23.11
C PRO A 152 -1.18 20.07 22.46
N ALA A 153 -2.17 20.55 21.72
CA ALA A 153 -2.15 21.91 21.20
C ALA A 153 -1.85 22.87 22.37
N ALA A 154 -0.76 23.63 22.27
CA ALA A 154 -0.42 24.62 23.27
C ALA A 154 -1.67 25.50 23.52
N PRO A 155 -2.10 25.72 24.77
CA PRO A 155 -3.27 26.53 25.05
C PRO A 155 -3.08 27.89 24.38
N ARG A 156 -4.03 28.30 23.56
CA ARG A 156 -4.04 29.61 22.90
C ARG A 156 -3.95 30.64 24.02
N ARG A 157 -2.86 31.39 24.08
CA ARG A 157 -2.75 32.52 25.01
C ARG A 157 -3.96 33.41 24.76
N PRO A 158 -4.74 33.76 25.81
CA PRO A 158 -5.82 34.73 25.64
C PRO A 158 -5.21 36.01 25.13
N ILE A 159 -5.77 36.56 24.07
CA ILE A 159 -5.38 37.90 23.57
C ILE A 159 -5.68 38.87 24.70
N GLY A 160 -4.62 39.41 25.30
CA GLY A 160 -4.74 40.40 26.38
C GLY A 160 -5.52 41.59 25.86
N THR A 161 -6.71 41.77 26.37
CA THR A 161 -7.47 43.01 26.24
C THR A 161 -6.64 44.12 26.89
N GLY A 162 -5.96 44.90 26.03
CA GLY A 162 -5.20 46.08 26.45
C GLY A 162 -6.14 47.06 27.15
N SER A 163 -6.00 47.10 28.46
CA SER A 163 -6.64 48.11 29.29
C SER A 163 -6.00 49.49 28.95
N ARG A 164 -6.76 50.30 28.21
CA ARG A 164 -6.42 51.68 27.91
C ARG A 164 -6.48 52.48 29.22
N LYS A 165 -5.32 52.77 29.85
CA LYS A 165 -5.25 53.74 30.94
C LYS A 165 -5.59 55.12 30.38
N THR A 166 -6.74 55.62 30.73
CA THR A 166 -7.09 57.03 30.64
C THR A 166 -6.30 57.80 31.71
N GLN A 167 -5.43 58.75 31.27
CA GLN A 167 -4.71 59.69 32.12
C GLN A 167 -5.61 60.90 32.33
N PRO A 168 -5.85 61.36 33.57
CA PRO A 168 -6.53 62.61 33.82
C PRO A 168 -5.53 63.79 33.70
N GLY A 169 -5.95 64.86 32.99
CA GLY A 169 -5.27 66.12 32.87
C GLY A 169 -5.42 67.03 34.09
#